data_7016710faae974ba198f46ccbc530e35
#
_entry.id   7016710faae974ba198f46ccbc530e35
#
_cell.length_a   1.000
_cell.length_b   1.000
_cell.length_c   1.000
_cell.angle_alpha   90.00
_cell.angle_beta   90.00
_cell.angle_gamma   90.00
#
_symmetry.space_group_name_H-M   'P 1'
#
loop_
_entity.id
_entity.type
_entity.pdbx_description
1 polymer ?
#
loop_
_entity_poly.entity_id
_entity_poly.type
_entity_poly.pdbx_seq_one_letter_code
_entity_poly.pdbx_strand_id
1 'polypeptide(L)'
;EWEFYVTKELIENPAPSIPRISPRRFGYGFYLGTGASFPVGSIADYWAPAWQINVGFDLAYANTHLLCDFSAGTARTRQEITVSNGQITDKWLRNGHNTYTSISLGIGQQLISTKYFALMPYAGCIWSGYSDQAKIQEGRNERTTLSYTNFNWTAGICFDYRFSTTISLVPSFWRGHREIFTASIRTKLFINREQYKNFNAIEGNMIRGCKLGFSVACLGFSRLLQIK
;
A
#
# COMPACT_ATOMS: atom_id res chain seq x y z
N GLU A 1 34.43 -24.32 0.85
CA GLU A 1 33.86 -25.64 0.53
C GLU A 1 33.11 -25.64 -0.79
N TRP A 2 32.27 -24.64 -1.08
CA TRP A 2 31.50 -24.57 -2.31
C TRP A 2 32.37 -24.37 -3.56
N GLU A 3 33.38 -23.52 -3.47
CA GLU A 3 34.37 -23.33 -4.54
C GLU A 3 35.18 -24.62 -4.83
N PHE A 4 35.45 -25.39 -3.81
CA PHE A 4 36.14 -26.67 -3.94
C PHE A 4 35.30 -27.71 -4.71
N TYR A 5 34.00 -27.80 -4.44
CA TYR A 5 33.09 -28.68 -5.15
C TYR A 5 32.94 -28.30 -6.62
N VAL A 6 32.78 -27.01 -6.91
CA VAL A 6 32.67 -26.49 -8.29
C VAL A 6 33.97 -26.76 -9.06
N THR A 7 35.13 -26.58 -8.42
CA THR A 7 36.43 -26.82 -9.04
C THR A 7 36.65 -28.31 -9.31
N LYS A 8 36.26 -29.19 -8.38
CA LYS A 8 36.36 -30.64 -8.55
C LYS A 8 35.45 -31.14 -9.68
N GLU A 9 34.23 -30.69 -9.75
CA GLU A 9 33.27 -31.06 -10.82
C GLU A 9 33.74 -30.58 -12.20
N LEU A 10 34.39 -29.41 -12.28
CA LEU A 10 35.03 -28.89 -13.49
C LEU A 10 36.21 -29.74 -13.98
N ILE A 11 36.96 -30.36 -13.04
CA ILE A 11 38.13 -31.23 -13.36
C ILE A 11 37.67 -32.62 -13.77
N GLU A 12 36.67 -33.18 -13.10
CA GLU A 12 36.19 -34.56 -13.35
C GLU A 12 35.22 -34.64 -14.55
N ASN A 13 34.58 -33.52 -14.92
CA ASN A 13 33.60 -33.46 -16.01
C ASN A 13 33.88 -32.26 -16.93
N PRO A 14 34.61 -32.46 -18.06
CA PRO A 14 35.07 -31.36 -18.92
C PRO A 14 33.95 -30.58 -19.62
N ALA A 15 32.71 -30.97 -19.50
CA ALA A 15 31.53 -30.25 -19.97
C ALA A 15 30.46 -30.20 -18.88
N PRO A 16 30.73 -29.61 -17.69
CA PRO A 16 29.70 -29.51 -16.67
C PRO A 16 28.58 -28.63 -17.17
N SER A 17 27.36 -29.12 -17.10
CA SER A 17 26.18 -28.30 -17.25
C SER A 17 26.08 -27.38 -16.02
N ILE A 18 26.70 -26.19 -16.10
CA ILE A 18 26.56 -25.20 -15.04
C ILE A 18 25.07 -24.88 -14.93
N PRO A 19 24.41 -25.21 -13.81
CA PRO A 19 22.99 -24.94 -13.67
C PRO A 19 22.74 -23.44 -13.78
N ARG A 20 22.04 -23.01 -14.82
CA ARG A 20 21.66 -21.62 -14.99
C ARG A 20 20.56 -21.28 -13.99
N ILE A 21 20.92 -20.53 -12.97
CA ILE A 21 19.99 -19.99 -12.01
C ILE A 21 19.36 -18.74 -12.64
N SER A 22 18.08 -18.79 -12.93
CA SER A 22 17.36 -17.62 -13.41
C SER A 22 16.20 -17.27 -12.46
N PRO A 23 15.97 -15.99 -12.18
CA PRO A 23 14.79 -15.61 -11.40
C PRO A 23 13.53 -15.95 -12.21
N ARG A 24 12.54 -16.56 -11.55
CA ARG A 24 11.22 -16.74 -12.12
C ARG A 24 10.55 -15.38 -12.32
N ARG A 25 9.59 -15.34 -13.24
CA ARG A 25 8.81 -14.12 -13.49
C ARG A 25 7.93 -13.71 -12.32
N PHE A 26 7.54 -14.68 -11.48
CA PHE A 26 6.68 -14.44 -10.31
C PHE A 26 7.49 -14.00 -9.09
N GLY A 27 6.98 -12.99 -8.40
CA GLY A 27 7.47 -12.50 -7.12
C GLY A 27 6.33 -12.04 -6.23
N TYR A 28 6.60 -11.96 -4.94
CA TYR A 28 5.66 -11.45 -3.95
C TYR A 28 6.40 -10.66 -2.88
N GLY A 29 5.72 -9.68 -2.31
CA GLY A 29 6.27 -8.86 -1.25
C GLY A 29 5.22 -8.41 -0.26
N PHE A 30 5.70 -8.07 0.92
CA PHE A 30 4.91 -7.47 1.98
C PHE A 30 5.64 -6.24 2.49
N TYR A 31 4.88 -5.19 2.78
CA TYR A 31 5.45 -3.98 3.37
C TYR A 31 4.58 -3.42 4.48
N LEU A 32 5.27 -2.79 5.43
CA LEU A 32 4.69 -2.08 6.55
C LEU A 32 5.38 -0.73 6.67
N GLY A 33 4.61 0.32 6.83
CA GLY A 33 5.16 1.66 6.90
C GLY A 33 4.21 2.69 7.49
N THR A 34 4.61 3.92 7.37
CA THR A 34 3.84 5.08 7.81
C THR A 34 3.87 6.17 6.75
N GLY A 35 2.92 7.07 6.81
CA GLY A 35 2.83 8.16 5.86
C GLY A 35 1.90 9.27 6.29
N ALA A 36 1.79 10.25 5.43
CA ALA A 36 0.86 11.35 5.60
C ALA A 36 0.13 11.66 4.30
N SER A 37 -1.10 12.12 4.41
CA SER A 37 -1.90 12.57 3.28
C SER A 37 -2.48 13.95 3.54
N PHE A 38 -2.45 14.80 2.53
CA PHE A 38 -2.79 16.20 2.56
C PHE A 38 -4.00 16.43 1.65
N PRO A 39 -5.17 16.79 2.20
CA PRO A 39 -6.33 17.15 1.38
C PRO A 39 -6.03 18.39 0.54
N VAL A 40 -6.51 18.40 -0.70
CA VAL A 40 -6.37 19.51 -1.66
C VAL A 40 -7.71 19.73 -2.36
N GLY A 41 -8.02 21.01 -2.64
CA GLY A 41 -9.33 21.41 -3.16
C GLY A 41 -10.35 21.57 -2.04
N SER A 42 -11.64 21.54 -2.34
CA SER A 42 -12.71 21.83 -1.37
C SER A 42 -12.70 20.91 -0.15
N ILE A 43 -12.14 19.71 -0.24
CA ILE A 43 -12.02 18.81 0.92
C ILE A 43 -11.03 19.33 1.97
N ALA A 44 -10.07 20.18 1.59
CA ALA A 44 -9.08 20.75 2.50
C ALA A 44 -9.71 21.76 3.50
N ASP A 45 -10.86 22.29 3.17
CA ASP A 45 -11.60 23.21 4.07
C ASP A 45 -12.18 22.46 5.26
N TYR A 46 -12.43 21.13 5.10
CA TYR A 46 -13.11 20.32 6.10
C TYR A 46 -12.20 19.38 6.87
N TRP A 47 -11.13 18.87 6.26
CA TRP A 47 -10.19 17.95 6.91
C TRP A 47 -8.77 18.47 6.91
N ALA A 48 -8.10 18.28 8.02
CA ALA A 48 -6.66 18.47 8.15
C ALA A 48 -5.88 17.29 7.57
N PRO A 49 -4.55 17.42 7.39
CA PRO A 49 -3.70 16.30 7.02
C PRO A 49 -3.89 15.09 7.95
N ALA A 50 -3.87 13.89 7.36
CA ALA A 50 -4.01 12.64 8.09
C ALA A 50 -2.65 11.92 8.16
N TRP A 51 -2.27 11.47 9.36
CA TRP A 51 -1.20 10.49 9.56
C TRP A 51 -1.77 9.10 9.48
N GLN A 52 -1.04 8.18 8.86
CA GLN A 52 -1.53 6.84 8.61
C GLN A 52 -0.43 5.80 8.72
N ILE A 53 -0.79 4.61 9.15
CA ILE A 53 -0.01 3.39 9.04
C ILE A 53 -0.47 2.69 7.76
N ASN A 54 0.48 2.16 7.01
CA ASN A 54 0.23 1.51 5.74
C ASN A 54 0.75 0.07 5.80
N VAL A 55 -0.08 -0.86 5.38
CA VAL A 55 0.26 -2.26 5.20
C VAL A 55 -0.08 -2.65 3.78
N GLY A 56 0.77 -3.39 3.10
CA GLY A 56 0.44 -3.77 1.73
C GLY A 56 1.14 -5.02 1.24
N PHE A 57 0.57 -5.54 0.17
CA PHE A 57 1.08 -6.66 -0.60
C PHE A 57 1.46 -6.23 -2.00
N ASP A 58 2.51 -6.83 -2.51
CA ASP A 58 3.02 -6.61 -3.86
C ASP A 58 3.16 -7.98 -4.53
N LEU A 59 2.36 -8.23 -5.55
CA LEU A 59 2.46 -9.42 -6.38
C LEU A 59 3.02 -9.04 -7.73
N ALA A 60 4.15 -9.62 -8.11
CA ALA A 60 4.82 -9.30 -9.36
C ALA A 60 4.80 -10.46 -10.35
N TYR A 61 4.54 -10.13 -11.60
CA TYR A 61 4.79 -11.01 -12.73
C TYR A 61 5.63 -10.26 -13.75
N ALA A 62 6.87 -10.71 -13.93
CA ALA A 62 7.92 -10.02 -14.67
C ALA A 62 8.15 -8.59 -14.10
N ASN A 63 7.81 -7.55 -14.85
CA ASN A 63 7.94 -6.14 -14.45
C ASN A 63 6.60 -5.51 -14.06
N THR A 64 5.51 -6.27 -14.12
CA THR A 64 4.17 -5.78 -13.75
C THR A 64 3.88 -6.19 -12.32
N HIS A 65 3.40 -5.26 -11.53
CA HIS A 65 3.10 -5.42 -10.12
C HIS A 65 1.62 -5.15 -9.85
N LEU A 66 1.00 -6.02 -9.07
CA LEU A 66 -0.30 -5.79 -8.47
C LEU A 66 -0.08 -5.36 -7.02
N LEU A 67 -0.46 -4.13 -6.72
CA LEU A 67 -0.31 -3.52 -5.40
C LEU A 67 -1.66 -3.55 -4.68
N CYS A 68 -1.68 -4.07 -3.48
CA CYS A 68 -2.84 -4.01 -2.59
C CYS A 68 -2.41 -3.33 -1.30
N ASP A 69 -2.98 -2.15 -1.00
CA ASP A 69 -2.64 -1.36 0.19
C ASP A 69 -3.85 -1.23 1.11
N PHE A 70 -3.59 -1.34 2.39
CA PHE A 70 -4.48 -0.93 3.46
C PHE A 70 -3.82 0.19 4.25
N SER A 71 -4.56 1.27 4.52
CA SER A 71 -4.08 2.37 5.36
C SER A 71 -5.11 2.70 6.41
N ALA A 72 -4.65 2.95 7.62
CA ALA A 72 -5.46 3.42 8.72
C ALA A 72 -4.73 4.53 9.46
N GLY A 73 -5.46 5.56 9.87
CA GLY A 73 -4.87 6.71 10.52
C GLY A 73 -5.89 7.65 11.13
N THR A 74 -5.42 8.82 11.51
CA THR A 74 -6.25 9.85 12.15
C THR A 74 -6.18 11.14 11.36
N ALA A 75 -7.33 11.81 11.24
CA ALA A 75 -7.46 13.14 10.68
C ALA A 75 -8.26 14.02 11.65
N ARG A 76 -8.14 15.33 11.52
CA ARG A 76 -8.96 16.29 12.27
C ARG A 76 -9.90 17.04 11.35
N THR A 77 -11.10 17.30 11.80
CA THR A 77 -12.03 18.21 11.14
C THR A 77 -11.60 19.65 11.36
N ARG A 78 -11.62 20.46 10.30
CA ARG A 78 -11.37 21.90 10.36
C ARG A 78 -12.63 22.71 10.59
N GLN A 79 -13.76 22.17 10.14
CA GLN A 79 -15.09 22.77 10.28
C GLN A 79 -16.07 21.72 10.82
N GLU A 80 -17.21 22.17 11.29
CA GLU A 80 -18.31 21.29 11.68
C GLU A 80 -18.88 20.61 10.41
N ILE A 81 -19.09 19.30 10.49
CA ILE A 81 -19.63 18.49 9.41
C ILE A 81 -20.84 17.73 9.93
N THR A 82 -21.95 17.82 9.22
CA THR A 82 -23.16 17.04 9.54
C THR A 82 -23.14 15.74 8.73
N VAL A 83 -23.15 14.60 9.40
CA VAL A 83 -23.14 13.27 8.78
C VAL A 83 -24.47 12.58 9.04
N SER A 84 -25.08 12.02 8.02
CA SER A 84 -26.34 11.29 8.14
C SER A 84 -26.31 10.00 7.31
N ASN A 85 -26.89 8.93 7.85
CA ASN A 85 -27.12 7.68 7.14
C ASN A 85 -28.63 7.46 6.80
N GLY A 86 -29.43 8.50 6.90
CA GLY A 86 -30.88 8.47 6.70
C GLY A 86 -31.70 8.14 7.95
N GLN A 87 -31.12 7.47 8.95
CA GLN A 87 -31.76 7.15 10.23
C GLN A 87 -31.23 7.98 11.38
N ILE A 88 -29.95 8.23 11.37
CA ILE A 88 -29.23 8.97 12.40
C ILE A 88 -28.48 10.10 11.76
N THR A 89 -28.57 11.28 12.35
CA THR A 89 -27.78 12.46 11.98
C THR A 89 -26.90 12.85 13.16
N ASP A 90 -25.59 12.99 12.91
CA ASP A 90 -24.62 13.41 13.91
C ASP A 90 -23.80 14.58 13.39
N LYS A 91 -23.21 15.32 14.32
CA LYS A 91 -22.33 16.45 14.02
C LYS A 91 -20.91 16.14 14.45
N TRP A 92 -20.01 16.16 13.49
CA TRP A 92 -18.57 16.11 13.75
C TRP A 92 -18.08 17.50 14.06
N LEU A 93 -17.67 17.70 15.30
CA LEU A 93 -17.28 19.02 15.78
C LEU A 93 -15.97 19.48 15.15
N ARG A 94 -15.78 20.77 15.04
CA ARG A 94 -14.50 21.37 14.65
C ARG A 94 -13.38 20.89 15.57
N ASN A 95 -12.21 20.55 15.01
CA ASN A 95 -11.05 19.92 15.66
C ASN A 95 -11.33 18.51 16.23
N GLY A 96 -12.47 17.90 15.90
CA GLY A 96 -12.78 16.52 16.25
C GLY A 96 -11.78 15.54 15.58
N HIS A 97 -11.48 14.44 16.29
CA HIS A 97 -10.64 13.37 15.75
C HIS A 97 -11.49 12.35 15.03
N ASN A 98 -11.14 12.07 13.79
CA ASN A 98 -11.79 11.11 12.94
C ASN A 98 -10.79 10.04 12.51
N THR A 99 -11.24 8.80 12.42
CA THR A 99 -10.44 7.72 11.84
C THR A 99 -10.52 7.82 10.33
N TYR A 100 -9.38 7.83 9.67
CA TYR A 100 -9.25 7.67 8.24
C TYR A 100 -8.85 6.24 7.91
N THR A 101 -9.55 5.61 6.96
CA THR A 101 -9.21 4.29 6.45
C THR A 101 -9.25 4.28 4.93
N SER A 102 -8.38 3.49 4.32
CA SER A 102 -8.44 3.26 2.88
C SER A 102 -7.92 1.88 2.50
N ILE A 103 -8.50 1.34 1.42
CA ILE A 103 -8.03 0.14 0.74
C ILE A 103 -7.82 0.53 -0.72
N SER A 104 -6.66 0.22 -1.27
CA SER A 104 -6.39 0.47 -2.69
C SER A 104 -5.88 -0.77 -3.40
N LEU A 105 -6.24 -0.88 -4.67
CA LEU A 105 -5.75 -1.89 -5.60
C LEU A 105 -5.22 -1.19 -6.83
N GLY A 106 -3.94 -1.40 -7.13
CA GLY A 106 -3.26 -0.73 -8.24
C GLY A 106 -2.42 -1.68 -9.06
N ILE A 107 -2.23 -1.34 -10.32
CA ILE A 107 -1.29 -1.99 -11.21
C ILE A 107 -0.13 -1.03 -11.45
N GLY A 108 1.08 -1.52 -11.18
CA GLY A 108 2.33 -0.79 -11.39
C GLY A 108 3.18 -1.46 -12.46
N GLN A 109 3.97 -0.64 -13.15
CA GLN A 109 4.95 -1.12 -14.11
C GLN A 109 6.34 -0.69 -13.67
N GLN A 110 7.22 -1.64 -13.40
CA GLN A 110 8.61 -1.36 -13.04
C GLN A 110 9.37 -0.87 -14.28
N LEU A 111 9.68 0.42 -14.32
CA LEU A 111 10.37 1.07 -15.44
C LEU A 111 11.89 0.97 -15.30
N ILE A 112 12.37 1.16 -14.08
CA ILE A 112 13.79 1.13 -13.75
C ILE A 112 14.00 0.09 -12.66
N SER A 113 14.97 -0.79 -12.87
CA SER A 113 15.37 -1.77 -11.88
C SER A 113 16.88 -1.93 -11.92
N THR A 114 17.55 -1.44 -10.90
CA THR A 114 19.00 -1.59 -10.70
C THR A 114 19.26 -2.48 -9.48
N LYS A 115 20.53 -2.71 -9.19
CA LYS A 115 20.93 -3.42 -7.96
C LYS A 115 20.41 -2.72 -6.71
N TYR A 116 20.40 -1.38 -6.70
CA TYR A 116 20.12 -0.60 -5.49
C TYR A 116 18.74 0.03 -5.47
N PHE A 117 18.11 0.29 -6.60
CA PHE A 117 16.79 0.90 -6.64
C PHE A 117 15.91 0.45 -7.78
N ALA A 118 14.62 0.59 -7.56
CA ALA A 118 13.59 0.43 -8.56
C ALA A 118 12.64 1.62 -8.55
N LEU A 119 12.11 1.95 -9.72
CA LEU A 119 11.10 2.97 -9.93
C LEU A 119 9.90 2.35 -10.62
N MET A 120 8.71 2.58 -10.05
CA MET A 120 7.49 1.96 -10.49
C MET A 120 6.31 2.94 -10.38
N PRO A 121 5.88 3.59 -11.46
CA PRO A 121 4.59 4.25 -11.51
C PRO A 121 3.47 3.21 -11.41
N TYR A 122 2.34 3.62 -10.82
CA TYR A 122 1.15 2.79 -10.71
C TYR A 122 -0.11 3.61 -10.81
N ALA A 123 -1.21 2.96 -11.18
CA ALA A 123 -2.55 3.52 -11.14
C ALA A 123 -3.54 2.41 -10.75
N GLY A 124 -4.68 2.82 -10.19
CA GLY A 124 -5.69 1.87 -9.75
C GLY A 124 -6.90 2.53 -9.13
N CYS A 125 -7.60 1.78 -8.31
CA CYS A 125 -8.76 2.22 -7.57
C CYS A 125 -8.49 2.25 -6.07
N ILE A 126 -9.23 3.12 -5.38
CA ILE A 126 -9.17 3.28 -3.93
C ILE A 126 -10.57 3.39 -3.36
N TRP A 127 -10.79 2.68 -2.28
CA TRP A 127 -11.93 2.88 -1.39
C TRP A 127 -11.39 3.53 -0.12
N SER A 128 -11.86 4.72 0.19
CA SER A 128 -11.40 5.49 1.34
C SER A 128 -12.58 6.12 2.08
N GLY A 129 -12.38 6.42 3.35
CA GLY A 129 -13.40 7.06 4.15
C GLY A 129 -12.89 7.65 5.45
N TYR A 130 -13.75 8.49 6.01
CA TYR A 130 -13.62 9.01 7.37
C TYR A 130 -14.75 8.48 8.20
N SER A 131 -14.46 8.13 9.43
CA SER A 131 -15.46 7.74 10.44
C SER A 131 -15.16 8.42 11.75
N ASP A 132 -16.21 8.76 12.49
CA ASP A 132 -16.05 9.21 13.87
C ASP A 132 -15.87 8.00 14.79
N GLN A 133 -15.19 8.20 15.92
CA GLN A 133 -15.16 7.18 16.94
C GLN A 133 -16.57 7.01 17.51
N ALA A 134 -16.99 5.76 17.66
CA ALA A 134 -18.31 5.42 18.12
C ALA A 134 -18.69 6.21 19.38
N LYS A 135 -19.67 7.10 19.28
CA LYS A 135 -20.27 7.75 20.44
C LYS A 135 -21.19 6.75 21.12
N ILE A 136 -21.00 6.58 22.41
CA ILE A 136 -21.98 5.87 23.25
C ILE A 136 -23.15 6.83 23.39
N GLN A 137 -24.28 6.51 22.75
CA GLN A 137 -25.50 7.26 22.99
C GLN A 137 -25.95 7.00 24.44
N GLU A 138 -26.12 8.05 25.23
CA GLU A 138 -26.65 7.93 26.59
C GLU A 138 -27.98 7.19 26.54
N GLY A 139 -28.03 6.03 27.22
CA GLY A 139 -29.22 5.19 27.34
C GLY A 139 -29.36 4.05 26.31
N ARG A 140 -28.46 3.91 25.33
CA ARG A 140 -28.37 2.74 24.44
C ARG A 140 -26.94 2.23 24.35
N ASN A 141 -26.77 0.93 24.61
CA ASN A 141 -25.49 0.23 24.51
C ASN A 141 -25.03 -0.02 23.05
N GLU A 142 -25.66 0.61 22.08
CA GLU A 142 -25.32 0.44 20.67
C GLU A 142 -24.32 1.53 20.23
N ARG A 143 -23.14 1.08 19.83
CA ARG A 143 -22.14 1.93 19.20
C ARG A 143 -22.55 2.16 17.75
N THR A 144 -22.92 3.39 17.42
CA THR A 144 -23.24 3.77 16.04
C THR A 144 -22.08 4.55 15.47
N THR A 145 -21.44 4.00 14.45
CA THR A 145 -20.35 4.67 13.71
C THR A 145 -20.92 5.26 12.43
N LEU A 146 -20.90 6.58 12.32
CA LEU A 146 -21.24 7.27 11.08
C LEU A 146 -19.98 7.52 10.25
N SER A 147 -20.05 7.29 8.95
CA SER A 147 -18.89 7.41 8.07
C SER A 147 -19.25 8.03 6.73
N TYR A 148 -18.30 8.79 6.18
CA TYR A 148 -18.25 9.12 4.76
C TYR A 148 -17.31 8.16 4.07
N THR A 149 -17.77 7.47 3.03
CA THR A 149 -16.97 6.58 2.21
C THR A 149 -17.06 6.98 0.74
N ASN A 150 -15.98 6.75 0.01
CA ASN A 150 -15.97 6.97 -1.42
C ASN A 150 -15.12 5.89 -2.14
N PHE A 151 -15.47 5.65 -3.40
CA PHE A 151 -14.70 4.81 -4.32
C PHE A 151 -14.27 5.66 -5.51
N ASN A 152 -12.96 5.72 -5.74
CA ASN A 152 -12.37 6.56 -6.76
C ASN A 152 -11.06 5.95 -7.31
N TRP A 153 -10.31 6.71 -8.09
CA TRP A 153 -9.02 6.32 -8.59
C TRP A 153 -7.87 6.82 -7.71
N THR A 154 -6.78 6.10 -7.77
CA THR A 154 -5.49 6.43 -7.19
C THR A 154 -4.41 6.30 -8.25
N ALA A 155 -3.39 7.13 -8.17
CA ALA A 155 -2.19 7.01 -8.98
C ALA A 155 -0.97 7.45 -8.18
N GLY A 156 0.20 6.99 -8.56
CA GLY A 156 1.41 7.36 -7.84
C GLY A 156 2.67 6.74 -8.40
N ILE A 157 3.76 6.91 -7.65
CA ILE A 157 5.07 6.38 -7.97
C ILE A 157 5.64 5.72 -6.72
N CYS A 158 6.11 4.48 -6.84
CA CYS A 158 6.89 3.79 -5.83
C CYS A 158 8.37 3.88 -6.20
N PHE A 159 9.19 4.22 -5.22
CA PHE A 159 10.62 4.21 -5.28
C PHE A 159 11.15 3.26 -4.20
N ASP A 160 11.82 2.18 -4.61
CA ASP A 160 12.38 1.17 -3.71
C ASP A 160 13.90 1.33 -3.65
N TYR A 161 14.43 1.61 -2.45
CA TYR A 161 15.86 1.56 -2.18
C TYR A 161 16.20 0.19 -1.57
N ARG A 162 16.99 -0.60 -2.30
CA ARG A 162 17.38 -1.97 -1.94
C ARG A 162 18.69 -1.95 -1.17
N PHE A 163 18.67 -2.35 0.09
CA PHE A 163 19.87 -2.38 0.94
C PHE A 163 20.41 -3.78 1.21
N SER A 164 19.59 -4.82 0.99
CA SER A 164 20.01 -6.20 1.14
C SER A 164 19.35 -7.09 0.08
N THR A 165 20.13 -7.97 -0.50
CA THR A 165 19.63 -9.03 -1.38
C THR A 165 20.34 -10.33 -0.99
N THR A 166 19.57 -11.31 -0.55
CA THR A 166 20.05 -12.62 -0.14
C THR A 166 19.43 -13.70 -0.98
N ILE A 167 20.22 -14.69 -1.33
CA ILE A 167 19.71 -15.91 -1.99
C ILE A 167 19.46 -16.92 -0.86
N SER A 168 18.20 -17.24 -0.63
CA SER A 168 17.84 -18.29 0.31
C SER A 168 17.97 -19.64 -0.37
N LEU A 169 18.90 -20.43 0.16
CA LEU A 169 19.08 -21.84 -0.25
C LEU A 169 18.15 -22.77 0.54
N VAL A 170 17.49 -22.25 1.58
CA VAL A 170 16.51 -23.01 2.35
C VAL A 170 15.22 -23.11 1.53
N PRO A 171 14.59 -24.30 1.44
CA PRO A 171 13.31 -24.45 0.80
C PRO A 171 12.29 -23.48 1.43
N SER A 172 11.67 -22.66 0.61
CA SER A 172 10.63 -21.75 1.09
C SER A 172 9.42 -22.55 1.57
N PHE A 173 8.56 -21.88 2.36
CA PHE A 173 7.26 -22.39 2.81
C PHE A 173 6.40 -22.99 1.67
N TRP A 174 6.68 -22.63 0.42
CA TRP A 174 6.00 -23.06 -0.80
C TRP A 174 6.77 -24.19 -1.55
N ARG A 175 7.03 -25.31 -0.90
CA ARG A 175 7.53 -26.56 -1.55
C ARG A 175 8.88 -26.42 -2.26
N GLY A 176 9.97 -26.30 -1.52
CA GLY A 176 11.31 -26.61 -2.03
C GLY A 176 11.87 -25.69 -3.12
N HIS A 177 11.26 -24.52 -3.36
CA HIS A 177 11.81 -23.54 -4.28
C HIS A 177 12.81 -22.63 -3.58
N ARG A 178 13.94 -22.40 -4.22
CA ARG A 178 14.90 -21.38 -3.81
C ARG A 178 14.37 -20.01 -4.14
N GLU A 179 14.66 -19.02 -3.32
CA GLU A 179 14.16 -17.65 -3.47
C GLU A 179 15.29 -16.64 -3.38
N ILE A 180 15.17 -15.55 -4.14
CA ILE A 180 15.94 -14.34 -3.90
C ILE A 180 15.07 -13.44 -3.05
N PHE A 181 15.50 -13.18 -1.83
CA PHE A 181 14.87 -12.21 -0.93
C PHE A 181 15.59 -10.87 -1.02
N THR A 182 14.83 -9.81 -1.17
CA THR A 182 15.33 -8.43 -1.21
C THR A 182 14.65 -7.62 -0.11
N ALA A 183 15.43 -7.03 0.78
CA ALA A 183 14.95 -6.05 1.74
C ALA A 183 15.20 -4.65 1.20
N SER A 184 14.18 -3.81 1.26
CA SER A 184 14.22 -2.44 0.73
C SER A 184 13.38 -1.48 1.57
N ILE A 185 13.67 -0.19 1.42
CA ILE A 185 12.81 0.89 1.86
C ILE A 185 12.02 1.36 0.65
N ARG A 186 10.70 1.27 0.72
CA ARG A 186 9.78 1.78 -0.29
C ARG A 186 9.29 3.16 0.09
N THR A 187 9.56 4.14 -0.75
CA THR A 187 8.91 5.45 -0.68
C THR A 187 7.83 5.51 -1.75
N LYS A 188 6.62 5.90 -1.36
CA LYS A 188 5.47 6.00 -2.25
C LYS A 188 4.94 7.43 -2.22
N LEU A 189 4.85 8.05 -3.39
CA LEU A 189 4.14 9.31 -3.60
C LEU A 189 2.85 9.00 -4.32
N PHE A 190 1.73 9.56 -3.85
CA PHE A 190 0.43 9.23 -4.41
C PHE A 190 -0.52 10.41 -4.46
N ILE A 191 -1.46 10.33 -5.38
CA ILE A 191 -2.64 11.17 -5.47
C ILE A 191 -3.88 10.28 -5.47
N ASN A 192 -4.80 10.56 -4.56
CA ASN A 192 -6.08 9.89 -4.46
C ASN A 192 -7.18 10.91 -4.77
N ARG A 193 -8.06 10.62 -5.70
CA ARG A 193 -9.27 11.40 -5.87
C ARG A 193 -10.23 11.09 -4.74
N GLU A 194 -10.93 12.11 -4.25
CA GLU A 194 -11.96 11.97 -3.24
C GLU A 194 -13.21 12.74 -3.63
N GLN A 195 -14.36 12.11 -3.39
CA GLN A 195 -15.65 12.70 -3.73
C GLN A 195 -16.70 12.15 -2.76
N TYR A 196 -17.28 13.02 -1.95
CA TYR A 196 -18.31 12.68 -0.99
C TYR A 196 -19.65 13.25 -1.44
N LYS A 197 -20.66 12.35 -1.61
CA LYS A 197 -22.02 12.69 -1.99
C LYS A 197 -22.85 12.99 -0.74
N ASN A 198 -23.93 13.75 -0.91
CA ASN A 198 -24.84 14.16 0.15
C ASN A 198 -24.11 14.78 1.34
N PHE A 199 -23.13 15.63 1.03
CA PHE A 199 -22.26 16.24 2.01
C PHE A 199 -23.04 17.22 2.89
N ASN A 200 -22.73 17.24 4.21
CA ASN A 200 -23.47 17.95 5.24
C ASN A 200 -24.97 17.56 5.31
N ALA A 201 -25.29 16.31 5.04
CA ALA A 201 -26.65 15.77 5.04
C ALA A 201 -27.63 16.50 4.08
N ILE A 202 -27.11 17.27 3.14
CA ILE A 202 -27.90 17.95 2.10
C ILE A 202 -27.93 17.06 0.86
N GLU A 203 -29.13 16.62 0.45
CA GLU A 203 -29.31 15.80 -0.72
C GLU A 203 -28.78 16.48 -1.98
N GLY A 204 -28.02 15.74 -2.82
CA GLY A 204 -27.39 16.29 -4.02
C GLY A 204 -26.15 17.14 -3.80
N ASN A 205 -25.85 17.52 -2.56
CA ASN A 205 -24.62 18.26 -2.27
C ASN A 205 -23.38 17.35 -2.42
N MET A 206 -22.33 17.86 -3.05
CA MET A 206 -21.15 17.08 -3.38
C MET A 206 -19.89 17.90 -3.12
N ILE A 207 -18.98 17.33 -2.33
CA ILE A 207 -17.65 17.87 -2.16
C ILE A 207 -16.64 17.02 -2.95
N ARG A 208 -15.70 17.66 -3.63
CA ARG A 208 -14.69 17.02 -4.45
C ARG A 208 -13.32 17.57 -4.15
N GLY A 209 -12.32 16.70 -4.29
CA GLY A 209 -10.92 17.10 -4.13
C GLY A 209 -9.99 15.94 -4.39
N CYS A 210 -8.75 16.13 -4.00
CA CYS A 210 -7.71 15.10 -4.05
C CYS A 210 -7.00 15.04 -2.70
N LYS A 211 -6.37 13.93 -2.42
CA LYS A 211 -5.34 13.81 -1.39
C LYS A 211 -4.00 13.56 -2.05
N LEU A 212 -3.05 14.42 -1.80
CA LEU A 212 -1.65 14.18 -2.09
C LEU A 212 -1.03 13.54 -0.87
N GLY A 213 -0.21 12.50 -1.05
CA GLY A 213 0.40 11.87 0.10
C GLY A 213 1.73 11.22 -0.21
N PHE A 214 2.42 10.92 0.87
CA PHE A 214 3.62 10.10 0.82
C PHE A 214 3.58 9.04 1.92
N SER A 215 4.27 7.94 1.68
CA SER A 215 4.54 6.93 2.71
C SER A 215 5.94 6.38 2.57
N VAL A 216 6.49 5.93 3.69
CA VAL A 216 7.76 5.23 3.76
C VAL A 216 7.52 3.91 4.48
N ALA A 217 7.96 2.83 3.88
CA ALA A 217 7.70 1.47 4.35
C ALA A 217 8.95 0.59 4.23
N CYS A 218 9.07 -0.38 5.12
CA CYS A 218 9.99 -1.50 4.96
C CYS A 218 9.31 -2.55 4.08
N LEU A 219 9.96 -2.93 2.99
CA LEU A 219 9.49 -3.93 2.03
C LEU A 219 10.40 -5.15 2.08
N GLY A 220 9.82 -6.31 2.32
CA GLY A 220 10.42 -7.61 2.04
C GLY A 220 9.84 -8.17 0.74
N PHE A 221 10.68 -8.44 -0.24
CA PHE A 221 10.25 -8.93 -1.55
C PHE A 221 11.02 -10.19 -1.94
N SER A 222 10.29 -11.24 -2.31
CA SER A 222 10.84 -12.53 -2.74
C SER A 222 10.54 -12.80 -4.20
N ARG A 223 11.53 -13.31 -4.92
CA ARG A 223 11.35 -13.94 -6.24
C ARG A 223 11.76 -15.38 -6.22
N LEU A 224 10.95 -16.24 -6.79
CA LEU A 224 11.26 -17.66 -6.95
C LEU A 224 12.43 -17.83 -7.94
N LEU A 225 13.31 -18.78 -7.66
CA LEU A 225 14.39 -19.17 -8.56
C LEU A 225 14.02 -20.43 -9.34
N GLN A 226 14.40 -20.46 -10.60
CA GLN A 226 14.36 -21.63 -11.44
C GLN A 226 15.80 -22.08 -11.72
N ILE A 227 16.11 -23.32 -11.38
CA ILE A 227 17.35 -24.00 -11.76
C ILE A 227 17.05 -24.77 -13.03
N LYS A 228 17.75 -24.46 -14.11
CA LYS A 228 17.70 -25.21 -15.38
C LYS A 228 18.96 -25.96 -15.56
#